data_f5e564c7ba0df7eae1e42a5072bfe5ec
#
_entry.id   f5e564c7ba0df7eae1e42a5072bfe5ec
#
_cell.length_a   1.000
_cell.length_b   1.000
_cell.length_c   1.000
_cell.angle_alpha   90.00
_cell.angle_beta   90.00
_cell.angle_gamma   90.00
#
_symmetry.space_group_name_H-M   'P 1'
#
loop_
_entity.id
_entity.type
_entity.pdbx_description
1 polymer ?
#
loop_
_entity_poly.entity_id
_entity_poly.type
_entity_poly.pdbx_seq_one_letter_code
_entity_poly.pdbx_strand_id
1 'polypeptide(L)'
;MKVNLLGICLALSLSLSVGNPISTIVSEEKEKNILRTLFLSGVNSKNYILSVLFYPVLISLVMTTAIPRILELNIENNYSAYLIISLATSLVMMLINLFIGLISKTQVSAQVISVPVTMISMFIPMLSGISKGFDNVTKYSYMGLFTKSLHHLETFNWQDYYQSTFALVAWIVLLGFLILLQSNRMKNIK
;
A
#
# COMPACT_ATOMS: atom_id res chain seq x y z
N MET A 1 7.89 -23.17 3.58
CA MET A 1 6.61 -23.23 2.84
C MET A 1 5.54 -22.33 3.45
N LYS A 2 5.22 -22.41 4.75
CA LYS A 2 4.20 -21.56 5.44
C LYS A 2 4.49 -20.05 5.33
N VAL A 3 5.76 -19.62 5.41
CA VAL A 3 6.15 -18.20 5.34
C VAL A 3 5.89 -17.60 3.95
N ASN A 4 6.18 -18.33 2.88
CA ASN A 4 5.87 -17.88 1.52
C ASN A 4 4.35 -17.75 1.32
N LEU A 5 3.59 -18.71 1.87
CA LEU A 5 2.14 -18.67 1.84
C LEU A 5 1.62 -17.43 2.59
N LEU A 6 2.18 -17.10 3.76
CA LEU A 6 1.86 -15.88 4.49
C LEU A 6 2.06 -14.63 3.64
N GLY A 7 3.22 -14.51 2.98
CA GLY A 7 3.53 -13.37 2.12
C GLY A 7 2.53 -13.22 0.98
N ILE A 8 2.19 -14.30 0.31
CA ILE A 8 1.22 -14.30 -0.81
C ILE A 8 -0.18 -13.97 -0.30
N CYS A 9 -0.63 -14.62 0.77
CA CYS A 9 -1.96 -14.37 1.34
C CYS A 9 -2.12 -12.92 1.82
N LEU A 10 -1.11 -12.36 2.51
CA LEU A 10 -1.14 -10.96 2.94
C LEU A 10 -1.12 -10.01 1.74
N ALA A 11 -0.23 -10.23 0.79
CA ALA A 11 -0.15 -9.37 -0.39
C ALA A 11 -1.46 -9.38 -1.19
N LEU A 12 -2.07 -10.54 -1.41
CA LEU A 12 -3.37 -10.66 -2.10
C LEU A 12 -4.51 -10.02 -1.29
N SER A 13 -4.62 -10.33 0.00
CA SER A 13 -5.70 -9.80 0.83
C SER A 13 -5.61 -8.28 0.95
N LEU A 14 -4.42 -7.72 1.18
CA LEU A 14 -4.23 -6.28 1.26
C LEU A 14 -4.50 -5.58 -0.09
N SER A 15 -4.09 -6.19 -1.22
CA SER A 15 -4.35 -5.57 -2.53
C SER A 15 -5.82 -5.56 -2.90
N LEU A 16 -6.51 -6.67 -2.70
CA LEU A 16 -7.91 -6.82 -3.09
C LEU A 16 -8.87 -6.13 -2.11
N SER A 17 -8.62 -6.25 -0.79
CA SER A 17 -9.55 -5.73 0.23
C SER A 17 -9.29 -4.28 0.58
N VAL A 18 -8.07 -3.78 0.38
CA VAL A 18 -7.65 -2.46 0.84
C VAL A 18 -7.23 -1.55 -0.30
N GLY A 19 -6.37 -2.03 -1.21
CA GLY A 19 -5.82 -1.20 -2.27
C GLY A 19 -6.87 -0.81 -3.32
N ASN A 20 -7.35 -1.79 -4.08
CA ASN A 20 -8.26 -1.54 -5.21
C ASN A 20 -9.55 -0.79 -4.84
N PRO A 21 -10.22 -1.05 -3.70
CA PRO A 21 -11.40 -0.30 -3.32
C PRO A 21 -11.15 1.20 -3.14
N ILE A 22 -9.98 1.61 -2.64
CA ILE A 22 -9.64 3.04 -2.47
C ILE A 22 -9.67 3.76 -3.82
N SER A 23 -8.99 3.21 -4.84
CA SER A 23 -8.94 3.86 -6.17
C SER A 23 -10.32 3.95 -6.81
N THR A 24 -11.14 2.92 -6.61
CA THR A 24 -12.51 2.84 -7.13
C THR A 24 -13.42 3.87 -6.46
N ILE A 25 -13.44 3.92 -5.11
CA ILE A 25 -14.29 4.84 -4.34
C ILE A 25 -13.93 6.30 -4.67
N VAL A 26 -12.64 6.65 -4.61
CA VAL A 26 -12.18 8.02 -4.86
C VAL A 26 -12.50 8.48 -6.28
N SER A 27 -12.33 7.62 -7.27
CA SER A 27 -12.66 7.96 -8.66
C SER A 27 -14.17 8.04 -8.90
N GLU A 28 -14.97 7.22 -8.24
CA GLU A 28 -16.43 7.28 -8.26
C GLU A 28 -16.96 8.59 -7.65
N GLU A 29 -16.44 8.99 -6.49
CA GLU A 29 -16.79 10.26 -5.86
C GLU A 29 -16.43 11.47 -6.74
N LYS A 30 -15.32 11.36 -7.46
CA LYS A 30 -14.90 12.38 -8.43
C LYS A 30 -15.82 12.38 -9.66
N GLU A 31 -16.14 11.24 -10.23
CA GLU A 31 -17.02 11.08 -11.40
C GLU A 31 -18.42 11.63 -11.09
N LYS A 32 -18.95 11.37 -9.91
CA LYS A 32 -20.25 11.86 -9.43
C LYS A 32 -20.23 13.30 -8.89
N ASN A 33 -19.09 14.02 -9.00
CA ASN A 33 -18.88 15.37 -8.46
C ASN A 33 -19.04 15.49 -6.94
N ILE A 34 -19.13 14.40 -6.19
CA ILE A 34 -19.24 14.38 -4.73
C ILE A 34 -18.01 15.04 -4.10
N LEU A 35 -16.82 14.71 -4.58
CA LEU A 35 -15.56 15.26 -4.12
C LEU A 35 -15.53 16.79 -4.23
N ARG A 36 -16.03 17.33 -5.35
CA ARG A 36 -16.14 18.78 -5.57
C ARG A 36 -17.11 19.42 -4.58
N THR A 37 -18.26 18.82 -4.36
CA THR A 37 -19.25 19.31 -3.39
C THR A 37 -18.70 19.33 -1.99
N LEU A 38 -17.96 18.30 -1.56
CA LEU A 38 -17.28 18.23 -0.28
C LEU A 38 -16.27 19.37 -0.09
N PHE A 39 -15.46 19.67 -1.11
CA PHE A 39 -14.49 20.77 -1.02
C PHE A 39 -15.18 22.15 -1.01
N LEU A 40 -16.29 22.32 -1.72
CA LEU A 40 -17.07 23.55 -1.72
C LEU A 40 -17.78 23.77 -0.36
N SER A 41 -18.16 22.70 0.33
CA SER A 41 -18.74 22.78 1.68
C SER A 41 -17.71 23.03 2.80
N GLY A 42 -16.43 23.24 2.44
CA GLY A 42 -15.36 23.59 3.37
C GLY A 42 -14.56 22.40 3.93
N VAL A 43 -14.78 21.18 3.45
CA VAL A 43 -13.96 20.02 3.86
C VAL A 43 -12.53 20.20 3.38
N ASN A 44 -11.57 20.07 4.31
CA ASN A 44 -10.16 20.18 3.96
C ASN A 44 -9.66 18.89 3.28
N SER A 45 -8.80 19.04 2.26
CA SER A 45 -8.18 17.90 1.56
C SER A 45 -7.53 16.89 2.49
N LYS A 46 -6.88 17.35 3.56
CA LYS A 46 -6.26 16.45 4.56
C LYS A 46 -7.30 15.60 5.29
N ASN A 47 -8.42 16.20 5.70
CA ASN A 47 -9.50 15.49 6.38
C ASN A 47 -10.15 14.45 5.47
N TYR A 48 -10.32 14.78 4.19
CA TYR A 48 -10.82 13.85 3.19
C TYR A 48 -9.90 12.64 3.04
N ILE A 49 -8.59 12.87 2.85
CA ILE A 49 -7.59 11.80 2.72
C ILE A 49 -7.60 10.88 3.95
N LEU A 50 -7.63 11.47 5.16
CA LEU A 50 -7.68 10.70 6.41
C LEU A 50 -8.96 9.88 6.51
N SER A 51 -10.12 10.41 6.10
CA SER A 51 -11.40 9.69 6.11
C SER A 51 -11.37 8.48 5.19
N VAL A 52 -10.85 8.66 3.97
CA VAL A 52 -10.76 7.58 2.97
C VAL A 52 -9.80 6.48 3.44
N LEU A 53 -8.71 6.83 4.12
CA LEU A 53 -7.72 5.86 4.59
C LEU A 53 -8.11 5.18 5.91
N PHE A 54 -9.03 5.75 6.68
CA PHE A 54 -9.36 5.25 8.02
C PHE A 54 -9.83 3.79 8.02
N TYR A 55 -10.85 3.48 7.23
CA TYR A 55 -11.40 2.13 7.13
C TYR A 55 -10.41 1.10 6.55
N PRO A 56 -9.70 1.38 5.44
CA PRO A 56 -8.64 0.52 4.92
C PRO A 56 -7.52 0.22 5.93
N VAL A 57 -7.11 1.20 6.73
CA VAL A 57 -6.11 1.01 7.79
C VAL A 57 -6.61 0.02 8.84
N LEU A 58 -7.86 0.12 9.28
CA LEU A 58 -8.45 -0.83 10.22
C LEU A 58 -8.47 -2.25 9.64
N ILE A 59 -8.90 -2.41 8.38
CA ILE A 59 -8.89 -3.72 7.72
C ILE A 59 -7.47 -4.28 7.63
N SER A 60 -6.49 -3.46 7.23
CA SER A 60 -5.10 -3.91 7.14
C SER A 60 -4.55 -4.38 8.48
N LEU A 61 -4.90 -3.71 9.57
CA LEU A 61 -4.51 -4.10 10.92
C LEU A 61 -5.12 -5.46 11.31
N VAL A 62 -6.40 -5.66 11.03
CA VAL A 62 -7.08 -6.94 11.27
C VAL A 62 -6.45 -8.06 10.44
N MET A 63 -6.24 -7.86 9.14
CA MET A 63 -5.64 -8.86 8.26
C MET A 63 -4.21 -9.20 8.67
N THR A 64 -3.39 -8.20 8.99
CA THR A 64 -2.00 -8.39 9.42
C THR A 64 -1.89 -9.19 10.72
N THR A 65 -2.86 -9.06 11.64
CA THR A 65 -2.88 -9.79 12.91
C THR A 65 -3.54 -11.16 12.79
N ALA A 66 -4.56 -11.31 11.95
CA ALA A 66 -5.35 -12.53 11.85
C ALA A 66 -4.66 -13.61 11.00
N ILE A 67 -4.08 -13.23 9.84
CA ILE A 67 -3.54 -14.21 8.89
C ILE A 67 -2.39 -15.05 9.48
N PRO A 68 -1.40 -14.51 10.21
CA PRO A 68 -0.37 -15.33 10.84
C PRO A 68 -0.92 -16.34 11.85
N ARG A 69 -1.94 -15.94 12.59
CA ARG A 69 -2.60 -16.83 13.59
C ARG A 69 -3.33 -17.98 12.90
N ILE A 70 -4.04 -17.70 11.79
CA ILE A 70 -4.74 -18.73 11.00
C ILE A 70 -3.73 -19.73 10.40
N LEU A 71 -2.54 -19.26 10.02
CA LEU A 71 -1.47 -20.11 9.48
C LEU A 71 -0.62 -20.78 10.55
N GLU A 72 -0.94 -20.58 11.84
CA GLU A 72 -0.20 -21.14 12.99
C GLU A 72 1.30 -20.85 12.91
N LEU A 73 1.65 -19.60 12.56
CA LEU A 73 3.04 -19.15 12.52
C LEU A 73 3.45 -18.57 13.86
N ASN A 74 4.53 -19.11 14.41
CA ASN A 74 5.14 -18.56 15.62
C ASN A 74 6.07 -17.40 15.24
N ILE A 75 5.61 -16.14 15.45
CA ILE A 75 6.35 -14.92 15.11
C ILE A 75 6.73 -14.15 16.40
N GLU A 76 6.72 -14.80 17.56
CA GLU A 76 6.83 -14.11 18.87
C GLU A 76 8.07 -13.21 18.98
N ASN A 77 9.22 -13.68 18.52
CA ASN A 77 10.50 -12.97 18.68
C ASN A 77 10.59 -11.60 17.99
N ASN A 78 9.93 -11.41 16.82
CA ASN A 78 10.00 -10.19 16.01
C ASN A 78 8.63 -9.67 15.56
N TYR A 79 7.59 -9.94 16.37
CA TYR A 79 6.22 -9.58 16.03
C TYR A 79 6.04 -8.07 15.81
N SER A 80 6.71 -7.23 16.59
CA SER A 80 6.67 -5.78 16.43
C SER A 80 7.25 -5.31 15.09
N ALA A 81 8.40 -5.86 14.69
CA ALA A 81 9.00 -5.55 13.39
C ALA A 81 8.10 -6.01 12.23
N TYR A 82 7.54 -7.20 12.33
CA TYR A 82 6.56 -7.72 11.37
C TYR A 82 5.35 -6.78 11.23
N LEU A 83 4.74 -6.35 12.33
CA LEU A 83 3.59 -5.44 12.31
C LEU A 83 3.93 -4.09 11.67
N ILE A 84 5.04 -3.47 12.08
CA ILE A 84 5.48 -2.17 11.55
C ILE A 84 5.71 -2.26 10.04
N ILE A 85 6.44 -3.27 9.57
CA ILE A 85 6.75 -3.43 8.15
C ILE A 85 5.48 -3.72 7.35
N SER A 86 4.62 -4.61 7.83
CA SER A 86 3.38 -4.97 7.14
C SER A 86 2.41 -3.78 7.04
N LEU A 87 2.23 -3.02 8.12
CA LEU A 87 1.39 -1.82 8.12
C LEU A 87 1.99 -0.70 7.26
N ALA A 88 3.30 -0.49 7.30
CA ALA A 88 3.95 0.50 6.46
C ALA A 88 3.84 0.14 4.96
N THR A 89 4.00 -1.14 4.62
CA THR A 89 3.82 -1.64 3.24
C THR A 89 2.38 -1.48 2.78
N SER A 90 1.39 -1.82 3.62
CA SER A 90 -0.02 -1.61 3.31
C SER A 90 -0.36 -0.14 3.13
N LEU A 91 0.23 0.76 3.92
CA LEU A 91 0.07 2.20 3.77
C LEU A 91 0.58 2.69 2.41
N VAL A 92 1.76 2.25 1.96
CA VAL A 92 2.25 2.60 0.61
C VAL A 92 1.28 2.14 -0.46
N MET A 93 0.76 0.92 -0.34
CA MET A 93 -0.21 0.37 -1.28
C MET A 93 -1.51 1.18 -1.31
N MET A 94 -2.01 1.60 -0.15
CA MET A 94 -3.17 2.51 -0.04
C MET A 94 -2.90 3.85 -0.72
N LEU A 95 -1.73 4.44 -0.50
CA LEU A 95 -1.34 5.73 -1.09
C LEU A 95 -1.22 5.64 -2.61
N ILE A 96 -0.65 4.56 -3.15
CA ILE A 96 -0.61 4.33 -4.62
C ILE A 96 -2.04 4.31 -5.18
N ASN A 97 -2.93 3.54 -4.59
CA ASN A 97 -4.30 3.42 -5.06
C ASN A 97 -5.10 4.72 -4.87
N LEU A 98 -4.88 5.44 -3.78
CA LEU A 98 -5.44 6.77 -3.56
C LEU A 98 -4.99 7.75 -4.66
N PHE A 99 -3.70 7.76 -4.98
CA PHE A 99 -3.17 8.58 -6.06
C PHE A 99 -3.79 8.23 -7.41
N ILE A 100 -3.90 6.94 -7.73
CA ILE A 100 -4.56 6.47 -8.96
C ILE A 100 -6.02 6.95 -9.00
N GLY A 101 -6.78 6.83 -7.91
CA GLY A 101 -8.15 7.32 -7.82
C GLY A 101 -8.26 8.82 -8.08
N LEU A 102 -7.34 9.62 -7.50
CA LEU A 102 -7.32 11.07 -7.67
C LEU A 102 -7.00 11.51 -9.11
N ILE A 103 -6.15 10.79 -9.84
CA ILE A 103 -5.82 11.15 -11.24
C ILE A 103 -6.83 10.60 -12.24
N SER A 104 -7.51 9.51 -11.93
CA SER A 104 -8.50 8.88 -12.80
C SER A 104 -9.73 9.75 -12.98
N LYS A 105 -10.34 9.70 -14.16
CA LYS A 105 -11.57 10.46 -14.47
C LYS A 105 -12.84 9.69 -14.15
N THR A 106 -12.80 8.37 -14.27
CA THR A 106 -13.92 7.47 -14.06
C THR A 106 -13.52 6.29 -13.20
N GLN A 107 -14.50 5.64 -12.56
CA GLN A 107 -14.31 4.43 -11.78
C GLN A 107 -13.66 3.31 -12.62
N VAL A 108 -14.09 3.13 -13.86
CA VAL A 108 -13.55 2.10 -14.75
C VAL A 108 -12.07 2.41 -15.08
N SER A 109 -11.72 3.66 -15.36
CA SER A 109 -10.33 4.03 -15.65
C SER A 109 -9.41 3.81 -14.44
N ALA A 110 -9.91 4.03 -13.23
CA ALA A 110 -9.16 3.75 -12.01
C ALA A 110 -8.87 2.26 -11.85
N GLN A 111 -9.85 1.39 -12.08
CA GLN A 111 -9.67 -0.05 -12.00
C GLN A 111 -8.69 -0.59 -13.06
N VAL A 112 -8.81 -0.12 -14.29
CA VAL A 112 -7.92 -0.52 -15.40
C VAL A 112 -6.46 -0.18 -15.09
N ILE A 113 -6.19 0.89 -14.35
CA ILE A 113 -4.83 1.29 -13.95
C ILE A 113 -4.40 0.61 -12.65
N SER A 114 -5.28 0.57 -11.63
CA SER A 114 -4.91 0.08 -10.30
C SER A 114 -4.62 -1.40 -10.26
N VAL A 115 -5.40 -2.23 -10.97
CA VAL A 115 -5.23 -3.68 -10.95
C VAL A 115 -3.87 -4.12 -11.53
N PRO A 116 -3.44 -3.68 -12.73
CA PRO A 116 -2.11 -4.01 -13.22
C PRO A 116 -0.98 -3.47 -12.33
N VAL A 117 -1.09 -2.24 -11.84
CA VAL A 117 -0.06 -1.63 -10.97
C VAL A 117 0.12 -2.44 -9.70
N THR A 118 -0.96 -2.83 -9.04
CA THR A 118 -0.89 -3.65 -7.82
C THR A 118 -0.38 -5.05 -8.11
N MET A 119 -0.79 -5.69 -9.21
CA MET A 119 -0.29 -7.00 -9.62
C MET A 119 1.22 -6.96 -9.91
N ILE A 120 1.69 -6.02 -10.72
CA ILE A 120 3.12 -5.88 -11.02
C ILE A 120 3.92 -5.70 -9.72
N SER A 121 3.46 -4.85 -8.83
CA SER A 121 4.12 -4.61 -7.54
C SER A 121 4.24 -5.86 -6.68
N MET A 122 3.24 -6.76 -6.73
CA MET A 122 3.25 -8.03 -6.00
C MET A 122 4.17 -9.06 -6.64
N PHE A 123 4.27 -9.08 -7.97
CA PHE A 123 5.09 -10.08 -8.66
C PHE A 123 6.58 -9.73 -8.67
N ILE A 124 6.96 -8.44 -8.61
CA ILE A 124 8.36 -8.01 -8.60
C ILE A 124 9.21 -8.77 -7.56
N PRO A 125 8.81 -8.87 -6.28
CA PRO A 125 9.60 -9.62 -5.30
C PRO A 125 9.68 -11.12 -5.57
N MET A 126 8.67 -11.70 -6.22
CA MET A 126 8.67 -13.14 -6.56
C MET A 126 9.66 -13.46 -7.68
N LEU A 127 10.02 -12.46 -8.49
CA LEU A 127 11.02 -12.57 -9.54
C LEU A 127 12.46 -12.35 -9.03
N SER A 128 12.63 -11.98 -7.75
CA SER A 128 13.96 -11.85 -7.15
C SER A 128 14.67 -13.22 -7.17
N GLY A 129 15.98 -13.19 -7.43
CA GLY A 129 16.77 -14.41 -7.61
C GLY A 129 16.88 -14.93 -9.05
N ILE A 130 16.05 -14.45 -9.98
CA ILE A 130 16.16 -14.83 -11.41
C ILE A 130 17.30 -14.06 -12.09
N SER A 131 17.48 -12.78 -11.74
CA SER A 131 18.59 -11.97 -12.24
C SER A 131 18.95 -10.83 -11.30
N LYS A 132 20.21 -10.35 -11.37
CA LYS A 132 20.69 -9.20 -10.59
C LYS A 132 19.86 -7.92 -10.82
N GLY A 133 19.26 -7.76 -11.99
CA GLY A 133 18.38 -6.64 -12.31
C GLY A 133 17.09 -6.67 -11.47
N PHE A 134 16.44 -7.83 -11.37
CA PHE A 134 15.26 -8.00 -10.54
C PHE A 134 15.55 -7.83 -9.04
N ASP A 135 16.72 -8.30 -8.58
CA ASP A 135 17.14 -8.12 -7.19
C ASP A 135 17.28 -6.63 -6.82
N ASN A 136 17.83 -5.82 -7.73
CA ASN A 136 17.94 -4.38 -7.52
C ASN A 136 16.57 -3.69 -7.51
N VAL A 137 15.68 -4.04 -8.44
CA VAL A 137 14.31 -3.51 -8.46
C VAL A 137 13.56 -3.88 -7.18
N THR A 138 13.70 -5.12 -6.72
CA THR A 138 13.08 -5.59 -5.47
C THR A 138 13.59 -4.82 -4.26
N LYS A 139 14.88 -4.49 -4.18
CA LYS A 139 15.44 -3.70 -3.07
C LYS A 139 14.77 -2.34 -2.89
N TYR A 140 14.43 -1.67 -3.99
CA TYR A 140 13.82 -0.34 -3.97
C TYR A 140 12.30 -0.36 -4.06
N SER A 141 11.70 -1.53 -4.30
CA SER A 141 10.25 -1.73 -4.23
C SER A 141 9.77 -1.70 -2.78
N TYR A 142 8.60 -1.10 -2.54
CA TYR A 142 7.98 -1.13 -1.21
C TYR A 142 7.65 -2.55 -0.72
N MET A 143 7.44 -3.50 -1.63
CA MET A 143 7.25 -4.91 -1.31
C MET A 143 8.55 -5.65 -1.00
N GLY A 144 9.71 -5.10 -1.36
CA GLY A 144 11.00 -5.75 -1.17
C GLY A 144 11.36 -5.94 0.29
N LEU A 145 11.18 -4.91 1.13
CA LEU A 145 11.40 -5.03 2.56
C LEU A 145 10.43 -6.03 3.20
N PHE A 146 9.15 -5.95 2.82
CA PHE A 146 8.11 -6.86 3.30
C PHE A 146 8.46 -8.33 3.01
N THR A 147 8.80 -8.66 1.77
CA THR A 147 9.14 -10.03 1.39
C THR A 147 10.40 -10.53 2.10
N LYS A 148 11.44 -9.70 2.17
CA LYS A 148 12.69 -10.06 2.86
C LYS A 148 12.49 -10.24 4.36
N SER A 149 11.73 -9.36 5.01
CA SER A 149 11.45 -9.48 6.44
C SER A 149 10.67 -10.76 6.76
N LEU A 150 9.75 -11.17 5.89
CA LEU A 150 9.02 -12.42 6.07
C LEU A 150 9.93 -13.65 5.98
N HIS A 151 10.91 -13.66 5.06
CA HIS A 151 11.84 -14.78 4.91
C HIS A 151 12.81 -14.93 6.08
N HIS A 152 13.12 -13.86 6.80
CA HIS A 152 14.10 -13.81 7.88
C HIS A 152 13.48 -13.34 9.21
N LEU A 153 12.22 -13.69 9.48
CA LEU A 153 11.49 -13.23 10.67
C LEU A 153 12.21 -13.54 11.99
N GLU A 154 12.88 -14.71 12.08
CA GLU A 154 13.57 -15.13 13.32
C GLU A 154 14.89 -14.39 13.55
N THR A 155 15.57 -13.99 12.47
CA THR A 155 16.90 -13.35 12.48
C THR A 155 16.87 -11.90 12.03
N PHE A 156 15.67 -11.31 11.97
CA PHE A 156 15.50 -9.95 11.42
C PHE A 156 16.24 -8.91 12.25
N ASN A 157 17.14 -8.15 11.59
CA ASN A 157 17.83 -7.02 12.16
C ASN A 157 17.66 -5.80 11.25
N TRP A 158 17.25 -4.66 11.79
CA TRP A 158 17.02 -3.43 11.04
C TRP A 158 18.27 -2.92 10.31
N GLN A 159 19.45 -3.18 10.86
CA GLN A 159 20.71 -2.74 10.27
C GLN A 159 21.01 -3.40 8.93
N ASP A 160 20.59 -4.65 8.74
CA ASP A 160 20.85 -5.40 7.51
C ASP A 160 19.92 -4.97 6.35
N TYR A 161 18.80 -4.30 6.68
CA TYR A 161 17.75 -3.92 5.73
C TYR A 161 17.57 -2.40 5.59
N TYR A 162 18.54 -1.60 6.02
CA TYR A 162 18.45 -0.13 6.04
C TYR A 162 18.10 0.47 4.67
N GLN A 163 18.63 -0.08 3.56
CA GLN A 163 18.33 0.41 2.21
C GLN A 163 16.86 0.22 1.84
N SER A 164 16.31 -0.96 2.13
CA SER A 164 14.91 -1.27 1.83
C SER A 164 13.96 -0.51 2.77
N THR A 165 14.36 -0.29 4.01
CA THR A 165 13.61 0.55 4.98
C THR A 165 13.57 2.00 4.52
N PHE A 166 14.72 2.54 4.09
CA PHE A 166 14.79 3.88 3.53
C PHE A 166 13.93 4.02 2.27
N ALA A 167 13.96 3.03 1.38
CA ALA A 167 13.12 3.01 0.18
C ALA A 167 11.62 3.04 0.54
N LEU A 168 11.18 2.28 1.54
CA LEU A 168 9.79 2.28 2.00
C LEU A 168 9.36 3.63 2.55
N VAL A 169 10.20 4.27 3.38
CA VAL A 169 9.93 5.62 3.88
C VAL A 169 9.90 6.64 2.75
N ALA A 170 10.83 6.55 1.80
CA ALA A 170 10.87 7.42 0.62
C ALA A 170 9.59 7.29 -0.21
N TRP A 171 9.05 6.08 -0.40
CA TRP A 171 7.77 5.86 -1.05
C TRP A 171 6.61 6.56 -0.34
N ILE A 172 6.53 6.45 1.00
CA ILE A 172 5.47 7.11 1.79
C ILE A 172 5.53 8.63 1.63
N VAL A 173 6.72 9.22 1.74
CA VAL A 173 6.93 10.67 1.63
C VAL A 173 6.59 11.16 0.23
N LEU A 174 7.11 10.48 -0.80
CA LEU A 174 6.89 10.84 -2.21
C LEU A 174 5.40 10.78 -2.58
N LEU A 175 4.74 9.67 -2.25
CA LEU A 175 3.32 9.51 -2.54
C LEU A 175 2.46 10.50 -1.74
N GLY A 176 2.76 10.70 -0.47
CA GLY A 176 2.08 11.69 0.36
C GLY A 176 2.16 13.09 -0.24
N PHE A 177 3.35 13.48 -0.71
CA PHE A 177 3.56 14.76 -1.39
C PHE A 177 2.77 14.86 -2.71
N LEU A 178 2.81 13.84 -3.56
CA LEU A 178 2.06 13.81 -4.82
C LEU A 178 0.54 13.89 -4.60
N ILE A 179 0.02 13.19 -3.60
CA ILE A 179 -1.40 13.20 -3.23
C ILE A 179 -1.82 14.60 -2.78
N LEU A 180 -1.02 15.25 -1.92
CA LEU A 180 -1.32 16.60 -1.45
C LEU A 180 -1.31 17.60 -2.61
N LEU A 181 -0.35 17.51 -3.53
CA LEU A 181 -0.31 18.35 -4.72
C LEU A 181 -1.55 18.17 -5.59
N GLN A 182 -1.94 16.92 -5.84
CA GLN A 182 -3.10 16.62 -6.69
C GLN A 182 -4.42 17.05 -6.03
N SER A 183 -4.56 16.84 -4.73
CA SER A 183 -5.74 17.23 -3.97
C SER A 183 -5.90 18.76 -3.91
N ASN A 184 -4.80 19.51 -3.77
CA ASN A 184 -4.82 20.96 -3.82
C ASN A 184 -5.17 21.50 -5.20
N ARG A 185 -4.72 20.86 -6.28
CA ARG A 185 -5.12 21.23 -7.65
C ARG A 185 -6.62 21.10 -7.85
N MET A 186 -7.24 20.03 -7.34
CA MET A 186 -8.69 19.84 -7.47
C MET A 186 -9.50 20.87 -6.69
N LYS A 187 -8.99 21.36 -5.55
CA LYS A 187 -9.61 22.44 -4.79
C LYS A 187 -9.59 23.79 -5.52
N ASN A 188 -8.58 24.04 -6.35
CA ASN A 188 -8.39 25.30 -7.05
C ASN A 188 -9.08 25.36 -8.44
N ILE A 189 -9.68 24.26 -8.90
CA ILE A 189 -10.50 24.26 -10.10
C ILE A 189 -11.87 24.84 -9.71
N LYS A 190 -11.99 26.18 -9.86
CA LYS A 190 -13.24 26.94 -9.71
C LYS A 190 -14.20 26.65 -10.86
#